data_39617fb804bf9793c32b580ff7b7473d
#
_entry.id   39617fb804bf9793c32b580ff7b7473d
#
_cell.length_a   1.000
_cell.length_b   1.000
_cell.length_c   1.000
_cell.angle_alpha   90.00
_cell.angle_beta   90.00
_cell.angle_gamma   90.00
#
_symmetry.space_group_name_H-M   'P 1'
#
loop_
_entity.id
_entity.type
_entity.pdbx_description
1 polymer ?
#
loop_
_entity_poly.entity_id
_entity_poly.type
_entity_poly.pdbx_seq_one_letter_code
_entity_poly.pdbx_strand_id
1 'polypeptide(L)'
;ANVAFLADRLEKPVLAEGPAGGGKTELAKALAAATGARLIRLQCYEGLDESKALYEWNYKKQLLRIQADRAHDASWAEVEADIFSEPFLLTRPLLEAIRAADPVVLLIDEVDRVEVETEALLLEVLSDFQVSIPELGTVVGTQRPLIVLTSNATRELSEALRRRCLYLYIDYPDMEREREIVRARVPEVDELLATQIAQMVRSIRQLELKKAPSISETIDWARTLLHLERRTLDPATVDDTLHLLLKHERDIQRARAELGRAR
;
A
#
# COMPACT_ATOMS: atom_id res chain seq x y z
N ALA A 1 -4.34 -17.28 2.03
CA ALA A 1 -4.34 -18.14 0.83
C ALA A 1 -5.73 -18.19 0.19
N ASN A 2 -6.79 -18.62 0.92
CA ASN A 2 -8.13 -18.82 0.33
C ASN A 2 -8.74 -17.56 -0.29
N VAL A 3 -8.63 -16.40 0.37
CA VAL A 3 -9.18 -15.13 -0.16
C VAL A 3 -8.50 -14.73 -1.45
N ALA A 4 -7.17 -14.87 -1.55
CA ALA A 4 -6.42 -14.57 -2.76
C ALA A 4 -6.80 -15.51 -3.93
N PHE A 5 -6.96 -16.81 -3.65
CA PHE A 5 -7.43 -17.78 -4.63
C PHE A 5 -8.84 -17.46 -5.12
N LEU A 6 -9.75 -17.12 -4.20
CA LEU A 6 -11.12 -16.74 -4.57
C LEU A 6 -11.16 -15.42 -5.35
N ALA A 7 -10.29 -14.44 -5.00
CA ALA A 7 -10.18 -13.17 -5.69
C ALA A 7 -9.80 -13.38 -7.18
N ASP A 8 -8.81 -14.21 -7.41
CA ASP A 8 -8.38 -14.58 -8.77
C ASP A 8 -9.50 -15.29 -9.55
N ARG A 9 -10.16 -16.28 -8.94
CA ARG A 9 -11.23 -17.07 -9.61
C ARG A 9 -12.52 -16.30 -9.85
N LEU A 10 -12.86 -15.37 -8.97
CA LEU A 10 -14.06 -14.54 -9.07
C LEU A 10 -13.80 -13.20 -9.75
N GLU A 11 -12.57 -12.94 -10.15
CA GLU A 11 -12.11 -11.66 -10.72
C GLU A 11 -12.52 -10.45 -9.86
N LYS A 12 -12.49 -10.63 -8.52
CA LYS A 12 -12.85 -9.59 -7.55
C LYS A 12 -11.64 -9.03 -6.85
N PRO A 13 -11.59 -7.70 -6.63
CA PRO A 13 -10.57 -7.10 -5.79
C PRO A 13 -10.62 -7.62 -4.35
N VAL A 14 -9.47 -7.64 -3.67
CA VAL A 14 -9.37 -7.88 -2.23
C VAL A 14 -9.27 -6.55 -1.51
N LEU A 15 -10.18 -6.27 -0.57
CA LEU A 15 -10.06 -5.17 0.38
C LEU A 15 -9.43 -5.69 1.67
N ALA A 16 -8.14 -5.42 1.85
CA ALA A 16 -7.38 -5.74 3.05
C ALA A 16 -7.48 -4.57 4.04
N GLU A 17 -8.24 -4.74 5.11
CA GLU A 17 -8.46 -3.73 6.16
C GLU A 17 -7.82 -4.18 7.48
N GLY A 18 -7.38 -3.24 8.31
CA GLY A 18 -6.81 -3.52 9.62
C GLY A 18 -5.86 -2.43 10.10
N PRO A 19 -5.21 -2.59 11.26
CA PRO A 19 -4.35 -1.56 11.84
C PRO A 19 -3.17 -1.21 10.95
N ALA A 20 -2.68 0.03 11.06
CA ALA A 20 -1.49 0.49 10.36
C ALA A 20 -0.28 -0.39 10.70
N GLY A 21 0.49 -0.80 9.68
CA GLY A 21 1.66 -1.66 9.85
C GLY A 21 1.36 -3.13 10.18
N GLY A 22 0.10 -3.59 10.00
CA GLY A 22 -0.29 -5.01 10.12
C GLY A 22 0.16 -5.90 8.96
N GLY A 23 0.82 -5.35 7.92
CA GLY A 23 1.33 -6.14 6.80
C GLY A 23 0.42 -6.18 5.56
N LYS A 24 -0.60 -5.33 5.48
CA LYS A 24 -1.54 -5.28 4.34
C LYS A 24 -0.86 -5.09 2.98
N THR A 25 0.05 -4.15 2.88
CA THR A 25 0.85 -3.87 1.67
C THR A 25 1.75 -5.07 1.29
N GLU A 26 2.25 -5.81 2.28
CA GLU A 26 3.07 -7.02 2.04
C GLU A 26 2.27 -8.16 1.40
N LEU A 27 0.95 -8.20 1.58
CA LEU A 27 0.08 -9.16 0.90
C LEU A 27 0.20 -9.04 -0.63
N ALA A 28 0.09 -7.82 -1.17
CA ALA A 28 0.20 -7.60 -2.62
C ALA A 28 1.60 -7.95 -3.14
N LYS A 29 2.66 -7.62 -2.40
CA LYS A 29 4.03 -7.98 -2.76
C LYS A 29 4.24 -9.51 -2.76
N ALA A 30 3.70 -10.18 -1.74
CA ALA A 30 3.78 -11.64 -1.65
C ALA A 30 3.01 -12.33 -2.79
N LEU A 31 1.85 -11.80 -3.18
CA LEU A 31 1.08 -12.29 -4.31
C LEU A 31 1.83 -12.09 -5.63
N ALA A 32 2.39 -10.91 -5.86
CA ALA A 32 3.21 -10.64 -7.04
C ALA A 32 4.40 -11.59 -7.14
N ALA A 33 5.13 -11.79 -6.04
CA ALA A 33 6.26 -12.72 -5.98
C ALA A 33 5.83 -14.18 -6.22
N ALA A 34 4.71 -14.61 -5.63
CA ALA A 34 4.21 -15.98 -5.75
C ALA A 34 3.67 -16.32 -7.16
N THR A 35 3.14 -15.32 -7.88
CA THR A 35 2.60 -15.50 -9.23
C THR A 35 3.60 -15.15 -10.34
N GLY A 36 4.75 -14.58 -10.00
CA GLY A 36 5.69 -14.01 -10.96
C GLY A 36 5.17 -12.76 -11.68
N ALA A 37 4.08 -12.17 -11.18
CA ALA A 37 3.46 -10.99 -11.76
C ALA A 37 4.19 -9.70 -11.37
N ARG A 38 4.14 -8.71 -12.24
CA ARG A 38 4.67 -7.38 -11.96
C ARG A 38 3.74 -6.64 -10.99
N LEU A 39 4.31 -6.00 -9.95
CA LEU A 39 3.56 -5.18 -9.02
C LEU A 39 3.47 -3.74 -9.55
N ILE A 40 2.24 -3.26 -9.73
CA ILE A 40 1.95 -1.83 -9.96
C ILE A 40 1.30 -1.28 -8.69
N ARG A 41 1.81 -0.15 -8.19
CA ARG A 41 1.30 0.47 -6.96
C ARG A 41 0.75 1.86 -7.23
N LEU A 42 -0.50 2.07 -6.84
CA LEU A 42 -1.11 3.37 -6.66
C LEU A 42 -1.15 3.69 -5.16
N GLN A 43 -0.32 4.63 -4.71
CA GLN A 43 -0.39 5.15 -3.35
C GLN A 43 -1.47 6.21 -3.28
N CYS A 44 -2.50 5.96 -2.48
CA CYS A 44 -3.55 6.92 -2.23
C CYS A 44 -3.12 7.97 -1.19
N TYR A 45 -3.55 9.21 -1.40
CA TYR A 45 -3.34 10.32 -0.50
C TYR A 45 -4.44 11.37 -0.73
N GLU A 46 -4.60 12.26 0.21
CA GLU A 46 -5.56 13.36 0.15
C GLU A 46 -5.28 14.29 -1.05
N GLY A 47 -6.29 14.54 -1.88
CA GLY A 47 -6.12 15.29 -3.14
C GLY A 47 -5.54 14.47 -4.30
N LEU A 48 -5.58 13.13 -4.24
CA LEU A 48 -5.36 12.28 -5.41
C LEU A 48 -6.53 12.47 -6.38
N ASP A 49 -6.22 12.81 -7.63
CA ASP A 49 -7.16 13.02 -8.71
C ASP A 49 -6.90 12.09 -9.90
N GLU A 50 -7.75 12.18 -10.92
CA GLU A 50 -7.66 11.41 -12.15
C GLU A 50 -6.29 11.58 -12.83
N SER A 51 -5.77 12.81 -12.89
CA SER A 51 -4.50 13.12 -13.55
C SER A 51 -3.29 12.41 -12.93
N LYS A 52 -3.37 12.09 -11.63
CA LYS A 52 -2.33 11.39 -10.88
C LYS A 52 -2.56 9.88 -10.78
N ALA A 53 -3.83 9.45 -10.83
CA ALA A 53 -4.20 8.04 -10.70
C ALA A 53 -4.27 7.31 -12.04
N LEU A 54 -4.79 7.95 -13.08
CA LEU A 54 -5.17 7.32 -14.34
C LEU A 54 -4.27 7.75 -15.50
N TYR A 55 -4.32 9.02 -15.92
CA TYR A 55 -3.48 9.57 -16.98
C TYR A 55 -3.38 11.09 -16.88
N GLU A 56 -2.39 11.64 -17.55
CA GLU A 56 -2.22 13.08 -17.71
C GLU A 56 -1.61 13.37 -19.10
N TRP A 57 -2.03 14.44 -19.74
CA TRP A 57 -1.39 14.89 -20.95
C TRP A 57 -0.05 15.58 -20.67
N ASN A 58 0.98 15.24 -21.43
CA ASN A 58 2.30 15.87 -21.35
C ASN A 58 2.29 17.26 -22.01
N TYR A 59 1.66 18.23 -21.33
CA TYR A 59 1.53 19.60 -21.84
C TYR A 59 2.85 20.23 -22.27
N LYS A 60 3.97 19.91 -21.58
CA LYS A 60 5.28 20.42 -21.98
C LYS A 60 5.68 19.90 -23.34
N LYS A 61 5.50 18.61 -23.58
CA LYS A 61 5.81 17.99 -24.88
C LYS A 61 4.87 18.49 -25.97
N GLN A 62 3.59 18.68 -25.67
CA GLN A 62 2.60 19.27 -26.59
C GLN A 62 2.99 20.70 -26.99
N LEU A 63 3.38 21.55 -26.03
CA LEU A 63 3.85 22.91 -26.30
C LEU A 63 5.09 22.94 -27.19
N LEU A 64 6.07 22.06 -26.92
CA LEU A 64 7.26 21.95 -27.75
C LEU A 64 6.91 21.51 -29.18
N ARG A 65 5.98 20.58 -29.33
CA ARG A 65 5.51 20.12 -30.64
C ARG A 65 4.82 21.24 -31.43
N ILE A 66 3.90 21.97 -30.81
CA ILE A 66 3.21 23.12 -31.39
C ILE A 66 4.22 24.22 -31.82
N GLN A 67 5.25 24.48 -31.02
CA GLN A 67 6.26 25.45 -31.35
C GLN A 67 7.13 25.01 -32.53
N ALA A 68 7.42 23.72 -32.61
CA ALA A 68 8.21 23.16 -33.74
C ALA A 68 7.43 23.21 -35.08
N ASP A 69 6.11 23.06 -35.03
CA ASP A 69 5.25 23.08 -36.23
C ASP A 69 4.96 24.48 -36.78
N ARG A 70 5.26 25.54 -36.05
CA ARG A 70 5.10 26.92 -36.56
C ARG A 70 5.87 27.20 -37.85
N ALA A 71 6.80 26.34 -38.22
CA ALA A 71 7.58 26.41 -39.47
C ALA A 71 6.98 25.55 -40.61
N HIS A 72 5.87 24.84 -40.39
CA HIS A 72 5.26 23.97 -41.36
C HIS A 72 3.77 24.35 -41.55
N ASP A 73 3.25 24.25 -42.74
CA ASP A 73 1.85 24.60 -43.11
C ASP A 73 0.83 23.49 -42.67
N ALA A 74 1.02 22.86 -41.50
CA ALA A 74 0.08 21.89 -40.99
C ALA A 74 -1.21 22.58 -40.55
N SER A 75 -2.35 21.99 -40.89
CA SER A 75 -3.65 22.47 -40.43
C SER A 75 -3.81 22.29 -38.92
N TRP A 76 -4.62 23.13 -38.27
CA TRP A 76 -4.88 22.98 -36.82
C TRP A 76 -5.42 21.58 -36.46
N ALA A 77 -6.28 21.00 -37.30
CA ALA A 77 -6.85 19.69 -37.06
C ALA A 77 -5.79 18.57 -37.05
N GLU A 78 -4.74 18.68 -37.89
CA GLU A 78 -3.61 17.74 -37.91
C GLU A 78 -2.75 17.90 -36.66
N VAL A 79 -2.47 19.12 -36.24
CA VAL A 79 -1.70 19.40 -35.01
C VAL A 79 -2.46 18.92 -33.77
N GLU A 80 -3.76 19.18 -33.69
CA GLU A 80 -4.62 18.73 -32.59
C GLU A 80 -4.65 17.20 -32.48
N ALA A 81 -4.85 16.51 -33.60
CA ALA A 81 -4.85 15.02 -33.64
C ALA A 81 -3.49 14.45 -33.23
N ASP A 82 -2.39 15.11 -33.59
CA ASP A 82 -1.02 14.68 -33.24
C ASP A 82 -0.76 14.88 -31.73
N ILE A 83 -1.04 16.07 -31.17
CA ILE A 83 -0.72 16.37 -29.77
C ILE A 83 -1.60 15.63 -28.75
N PHE A 84 -2.79 15.16 -29.13
CA PHE A 84 -3.65 14.29 -28.32
C PHE A 84 -3.53 12.82 -28.69
N SER A 85 -2.37 12.41 -29.22
CA SER A 85 -2.05 11.02 -29.51
C SER A 85 -1.28 10.35 -28.36
N GLU A 86 -1.18 9.02 -28.41
CA GLU A 86 -0.50 8.18 -27.40
C GLU A 86 0.90 8.66 -26.97
N PRO A 87 1.79 9.16 -27.85
CA PRO A 87 3.12 9.63 -27.46
C PRO A 87 3.12 10.79 -26.46
N PHE A 88 2.00 11.51 -26.36
CA PHE A 88 1.86 12.64 -25.44
C PHE A 88 1.10 12.29 -24.16
N LEU A 89 0.63 11.04 -24.03
CA LEU A 89 -0.07 10.55 -22.83
C LEU A 89 0.94 10.07 -21.79
N LEU A 90 0.84 10.61 -20.59
CA LEU A 90 1.56 10.14 -19.41
C LEU A 90 0.69 9.09 -18.72
N THR A 91 1.05 7.83 -18.87
CA THR A 91 0.36 6.71 -18.23
C THR A 91 0.63 6.72 -16.73
N ARG A 92 -0.42 6.66 -15.93
CA ARG A 92 -0.39 6.55 -14.47
C ARG A 92 -0.74 5.12 -14.04
N PRO A 93 -0.59 4.75 -12.75
CA PRO A 93 -0.69 3.35 -12.31
C PRO A 93 -1.97 2.62 -12.75
N LEU A 94 -3.14 3.27 -12.74
CA LEU A 94 -4.39 2.62 -13.17
C LEU A 94 -4.37 2.30 -14.67
N LEU A 95 -4.04 3.26 -15.52
CA LEU A 95 -3.96 3.04 -16.96
C LEU A 95 -2.83 2.08 -17.32
N GLU A 96 -1.71 2.12 -16.59
CA GLU A 96 -0.62 1.16 -16.74
C GLU A 96 -1.09 -0.28 -16.47
N ALA A 97 -1.91 -0.48 -15.44
CA ALA A 97 -2.46 -1.78 -15.12
C ALA A 97 -3.46 -2.25 -16.17
N ILE A 98 -4.32 -1.34 -16.69
CA ILE A 98 -5.30 -1.66 -17.75
C ILE A 98 -4.59 -2.07 -19.05
N ARG A 99 -3.50 -1.39 -19.42
CA ARG A 99 -2.75 -1.66 -20.67
C ARG A 99 -1.75 -2.80 -20.56
N ALA A 100 -1.54 -3.35 -19.38
CA ALA A 100 -0.56 -4.40 -19.20
C ALA A 100 -0.93 -5.64 -20.01
N ALA A 101 0.01 -6.12 -20.82
CA ALA A 101 -0.11 -7.39 -21.55
C ALA A 101 0.33 -8.59 -20.71
N ASP A 102 1.23 -8.35 -19.74
CA ASP A 102 1.74 -9.36 -18.81
C ASP A 102 0.92 -9.39 -17.53
N PRO A 103 0.95 -10.52 -16.77
CA PRO A 103 0.27 -10.61 -15.48
C PRO A 103 0.73 -9.54 -14.51
N VAL A 104 -0.22 -8.85 -13.89
CA VAL A 104 0.00 -7.75 -12.96
C VAL A 104 -0.76 -7.96 -11.67
N VAL A 105 -0.16 -7.59 -10.55
CA VAL A 105 -0.84 -7.31 -9.29
C VAL A 105 -0.94 -5.80 -9.13
N LEU A 106 -2.16 -5.28 -9.09
CA LEU A 106 -2.43 -3.85 -8.83
C LEU A 106 -2.69 -3.64 -7.34
N LEU A 107 -1.81 -2.89 -6.70
CA LEU A 107 -1.97 -2.47 -5.30
C LEU A 107 -2.48 -1.03 -5.26
N ILE A 108 -3.68 -0.83 -4.73
CA ILE A 108 -4.26 0.47 -4.40
C ILE A 108 -4.09 0.65 -2.89
N ASP A 109 -3.06 1.37 -2.50
CA ASP A 109 -2.59 1.43 -1.11
C ASP A 109 -3.18 2.64 -0.37
N GLU A 110 -3.69 2.43 0.86
CA GLU A 110 -4.35 3.43 1.71
C GLU A 110 -5.57 4.10 1.05
N VAL A 111 -6.48 3.29 0.47
CA VAL A 111 -7.67 3.77 -0.24
C VAL A 111 -8.62 4.61 0.63
N ASP A 112 -8.55 4.48 1.94
CA ASP A 112 -9.28 5.30 2.91
C ASP A 112 -8.80 6.77 2.99
N ARG A 113 -7.77 7.15 2.22
CA ARG A 113 -7.27 8.54 2.14
C ARG A 113 -7.79 9.32 0.96
N VAL A 114 -8.45 8.68 0.00
CA VAL A 114 -9.00 9.40 -1.15
C VAL A 114 -10.37 9.99 -0.85
N GLU A 115 -10.73 11.01 -1.59
CA GLU A 115 -12.06 11.62 -1.54
C GLU A 115 -13.10 10.75 -2.27
N VAL A 116 -14.40 11.06 -2.07
CA VAL A 116 -15.51 10.27 -2.64
C VAL A 116 -15.49 10.29 -4.17
N GLU A 117 -15.08 11.40 -4.75
CA GLU A 117 -14.94 11.58 -6.21
C GLU A 117 -13.91 10.60 -6.81
N THR A 118 -12.78 10.42 -6.12
CA THR A 118 -11.75 9.45 -6.54
C THR A 118 -12.20 8.01 -6.33
N GLU A 119 -13.04 7.74 -5.30
CA GLU A 119 -13.65 6.41 -5.17
C GLU A 119 -14.55 6.09 -6.38
N ALA A 120 -15.27 7.08 -6.92
CA ALA A 120 -16.11 6.88 -8.12
C ALA A 120 -15.27 6.48 -9.34
N LEU A 121 -14.11 7.12 -9.54
CA LEU A 121 -13.14 6.72 -10.58
C LEU A 121 -12.65 5.27 -10.37
N LEU A 122 -12.30 4.91 -9.13
CA LEU A 122 -11.89 3.53 -8.82
C LEU A 122 -13.01 2.53 -9.11
N LEU A 123 -14.28 2.89 -8.85
CA LEU A 123 -15.43 2.01 -9.11
C LEU A 123 -15.57 1.68 -10.59
N GLU A 124 -15.35 2.63 -11.49
CA GLU A 124 -15.38 2.39 -12.96
C GLU A 124 -14.28 1.40 -13.35
N VAL A 125 -13.04 1.69 -12.97
CA VAL A 125 -11.88 0.83 -13.27
C VAL A 125 -12.04 -0.59 -12.70
N LEU A 126 -12.51 -0.71 -11.45
CA LEU A 126 -12.63 -2.00 -10.77
C LEU A 126 -13.81 -2.85 -11.28
N SER A 127 -14.86 -2.23 -11.85
CA SER A 127 -16.03 -2.93 -12.37
C SER A 127 -15.76 -3.52 -13.76
N ASP A 128 -15.41 -2.64 -14.69
CA ASP A 128 -15.38 -2.98 -16.12
C ASP A 128 -13.95 -3.14 -16.64
N PHE A 129 -12.96 -2.81 -15.83
CA PHE A 129 -11.54 -2.83 -16.16
C PHE A 129 -11.26 -2.07 -17.47
N GLN A 130 -11.88 -0.92 -17.58
CA GLN A 130 -11.75 0.02 -18.69
C GLN A 130 -11.64 1.44 -18.21
N VAL A 131 -11.27 2.32 -19.11
CA VAL A 131 -11.27 3.78 -18.91
C VAL A 131 -11.61 4.48 -20.21
N SER A 132 -12.38 5.55 -20.14
CA SER A 132 -12.71 6.41 -21.26
C SER A 132 -11.81 7.64 -21.24
N ILE A 133 -10.94 7.76 -22.25
CA ILE A 133 -10.11 8.94 -22.49
C ILE A 133 -10.78 9.74 -23.60
N PRO A 134 -11.24 10.98 -23.37
CA PRO A 134 -12.08 11.72 -24.35
C PRO A 134 -11.49 11.75 -25.76
N GLU A 135 -10.18 11.94 -25.88
CA GLU A 135 -9.50 12.12 -27.18
C GLU A 135 -9.06 10.79 -27.82
N LEU A 136 -8.94 9.70 -27.03
CA LEU A 136 -8.46 8.39 -27.51
C LEU A 136 -9.55 7.30 -27.51
N GLY A 137 -10.74 7.62 -26.95
CA GLY A 137 -11.81 6.66 -26.80
C GLY A 137 -11.63 5.74 -25.58
N THR A 138 -12.34 4.61 -25.57
CA THR A 138 -12.32 3.66 -24.47
C THR A 138 -11.16 2.69 -24.58
N VAL A 139 -10.32 2.67 -23.56
CA VAL A 139 -9.23 1.70 -23.39
C VAL A 139 -9.75 0.57 -22.50
N VAL A 140 -9.83 -0.65 -23.04
CA VAL A 140 -10.27 -1.84 -22.32
C VAL A 140 -9.08 -2.72 -22.03
N GLY A 141 -8.96 -3.21 -20.80
CA GLY A 141 -7.90 -4.12 -20.41
C GLY A 141 -8.03 -5.50 -21.06
N THR A 142 -6.93 -6.02 -21.57
CA THR A 142 -6.88 -7.37 -22.17
C THR A 142 -6.79 -8.49 -21.13
N GLN A 143 -6.26 -8.18 -19.96
CA GLN A 143 -6.15 -9.07 -18.81
C GLN A 143 -6.63 -8.35 -17.55
N ARG A 144 -7.35 -9.06 -16.70
CA ARG A 144 -7.66 -8.54 -15.37
C ARG A 144 -6.51 -8.79 -14.40
N PRO A 145 -5.94 -7.76 -13.77
CA PRO A 145 -4.94 -7.95 -12.73
C PRO A 145 -5.58 -8.51 -11.46
N LEU A 146 -4.78 -9.15 -10.64
CA LEU A 146 -5.17 -9.38 -9.25
C LEU A 146 -5.07 -8.04 -8.49
N ILE A 147 -6.20 -7.54 -7.99
CA ILE A 147 -6.28 -6.22 -7.38
C ILE A 147 -6.36 -6.34 -5.86
N VAL A 148 -5.50 -5.62 -5.17
CA VAL A 148 -5.48 -5.51 -3.71
C VAL A 148 -5.64 -4.05 -3.31
N LEU A 149 -6.70 -3.74 -2.58
CA LEU A 149 -6.89 -2.46 -1.91
C LEU A 149 -6.48 -2.60 -0.46
N THR A 150 -5.79 -1.61 0.11
CA THR A 150 -5.52 -1.57 1.54
C THR A 150 -6.21 -0.38 2.19
N SER A 151 -6.69 -0.57 3.43
CA SER A 151 -7.31 0.47 4.25
C SER A 151 -6.86 0.35 5.70
N ASN A 152 -6.60 1.48 6.34
CA ASN A 152 -6.37 1.58 7.78
C ASN A 152 -7.65 1.89 8.55
N ALA A 153 -8.80 1.91 7.86
CA ALA A 153 -10.11 2.26 8.40
C ALA A 153 -10.15 3.67 9.06
N THR A 154 -9.34 4.62 8.54
CA THR A 154 -9.34 6.01 9.02
C THR A 154 -10.62 6.75 8.62
N ARG A 155 -11.23 6.32 7.53
CA ARG A 155 -12.52 6.75 6.99
C ARG A 155 -13.30 5.53 6.52
N GLU A 156 -14.60 5.57 6.62
CA GLU A 156 -15.48 4.55 6.05
C GLU A 156 -15.51 4.67 4.52
N LEU A 157 -15.25 3.56 3.84
CA LEU A 157 -15.32 3.45 2.38
C LEU A 157 -16.78 3.33 1.95
N SER A 158 -17.11 3.79 0.75
CA SER A 158 -18.44 3.68 0.19
C SER A 158 -18.92 2.23 0.12
N GLU A 159 -20.18 2.02 0.38
CA GLU A 159 -20.81 0.70 0.28
C GLU A 159 -20.67 0.11 -1.14
N ALA A 160 -20.66 0.98 -2.15
CA ALA A 160 -20.47 0.60 -3.55
C ALA A 160 -19.10 -0.04 -3.78
N LEU A 161 -18.02 0.51 -3.18
CA LEU A 161 -16.67 -0.04 -3.26
C LEU A 161 -16.56 -1.35 -2.47
N ARG A 162 -17.07 -1.37 -1.24
CA ARG A 162 -17.03 -2.57 -0.37
C ARG A 162 -17.71 -3.78 -1.01
N ARG A 163 -18.87 -3.62 -1.65
CA ARG A 163 -19.60 -4.72 -2.32
C ARG A 163 -18.88 -5.34 -3.51
N ARG A 164 -17.99 -4.60 -4.15
CA ARG A 164 -17.20 -5.11 -5.27
C ARG A 164 -16.00 -5.94 -4.82
N CYS A 165 -15.60 -5.80 -3.56
CA CYS A 165 -14.39 -6.43 -3.02
C CYS A 165 -14.71 -7.68 -2.20
N LEU A 166 -13.74 -8.61 -2.17
CA LEU A 166 -13.66 -9.62 -1.12
C LEU A 166 -12.99 -9.00 0.10
N TYR A 167 -13.67 -9.05 1.24
CA TYR A 167 -13.17 -8.46 2.47
C TYR A 167 -12.17 -9.37 3.18
N LEU A 168 -11.05 -8.82 3.58
CA LEU A 168 -10.02 -9.49 4.38
C LEU A 168 -9.56 -8.57 5.52
N TYR A 169 -9.88 -8.94 6.76
CA TYR A 169 -9.32 -8.25 7.92
C TYR A 169 -7.96 -8.83 8.27
N ILE A 170 -6.96 -7.97 8.38
CA ILE A 170 -5.58 -8.33 8.75
C ILE A 170 -5.25 -7.59 10.05
N ASP A 171 -5.30 -8.32 11.15
CA ASP A 171 -4.91 -7.83 12.47
C ASP A 171 -3.40 -7.90 12.68
N TYR A 172 -2.93 -7.40 13.82
CA TYR A 172 -1.57 -7.69 14.25
C TYR A 172 -1.37 -9.20 14.40
N PRO A 173 -0.18 -9.72 14.09
CA PRO A 173 0.12 -11.12 14.27
C PRO A 173 0.05 -11.50 15.75
N ASP A 174 -0.25 -12.77 16.02
CA ASP A 174 -0.05 -13.34 17.34
C ASP A 174 1.45 -13.44 17.66
N MET A 175 1.78 -13.80 18.89
CA MET A 175 3.15 -13.83 19.38
C MET A 175 4.04 -14.80 18.57
N GLU A 176 3.51 -15.97 18.23
CA GLU A 176 4.24 -16.99 17.45
C GLU A 176 4.57 -16.45 16.04
N ARG A 177 3.56 -15.89 15.40
CA ARG A 177 3.73 -15.33 14.06
C ARG A 177 4.64 -14.11 14.04
N GLU A 178 4.59 -13.26 15.07
CA GLU A 178 5.48 -12.10 15.18
C GLU A 178 6.93 -12.53 15.37
N ARG A 179 7.17 -13.54 16.21
CA ARG A 179 8.49 -14.18 16.38
C ARG A 179 9.04 -14.71 15.04
N GLU A 180 8.21 -15.43 14.28
CA GLU A 180 8.57 -15.92 12.94
C GLU A 180 8.92 -14.77 11.99
N ILE A 181 8.13 -13.70 11.99
CA ILE A 181 8.38 -12.51 11.15
C ILE A 181 9.70 -11.85 11.53
N VAL A 182 9.96 -11.66 12.82
CA VAL A 182 11.23 -11.07 13.29
C VAL A 182 12.41 -11.90 12.78
N ARG A 183 12.38 -13.21 12.95
CA ARG A 183 13.45 -14.11 12.49
C ARG A 183 13.62 -14.14 10.97
N ALA A 184 12.50 -14.11 10.24
CA ALA A 184 12.54 -14.07 8.78
C ALA A 184 13.12 -12.78 8.22
N ARG A 185 12.91 -11.65 8.95
CA ARG A 185 13.34 -10.31 8.50
C ARG A 185 14.68 -9.88 9.10
N VAL A 186 15.09 -10.49 10.20
CA VAL A 186 16.36 -10.23 10.91
C VAL A 186 16.96 -11.58 11.32
N PRO A 187 17.55 -12.34 10.36
CA PRO A 187 18.03 -13.70 10.61
C PRO A 187 19.11 -13.82 11.69
N GLU A 188 19.80 -12.72 12.00
CA GLU A 188 20.84 -12.64 13.02
C GLU A 188 20.28 -12.64 14.46
N VAL A 189 18.98 -12.42 14.63
CA VAL A 189 18.31 -12.52 15.94
C VAL A 189 18.13 -13.99 16.29
N ASP A 190 18.65 -14.38 17.47
CA ASP A 190 18.45 -15.73 17.98
C ASP A 190 17.02 -15.95 18.49
N GLU A 191 16.69 -17.22 18.78
CA GLU A 191 15.35 -17.63 19.20
C GLU A 191 14.92 -16.98 20.52
N LEU A 192 15.86 -16.82 21.46
CA LEU A 192 15.58 -16.24 22.78
C LEU A 192 15.19 -14.76 22.62
N LEU A 193 16.01 -13.98 21.94
CA LEU A 193 15.77 -12.55 21.72
C LEU A 193 14.50 -12.33 20.90
N ALA A 194 14.27 -13.12 19.83
CA ALA A 194 13.04 -13.02 19.03
C ALA A 194 11.77 -13.27 19.88
N THR A 195 11.82 -14.25 20.78
CA THR A 195 10.72 -14.53 21.71
C THR A 195 10.48 -13.39 22.68
N GLN A 196 11.54 -12.85 23.27
CA GLN A 196 11.44 -11.70 24.18
C GLN A 196 10.89 -10.46 23.49
N ILE A 197 11.31 -10.18 22.25
CA ILE A 197 10.78 -9.08 21.43
C ILE A 197 9.29 -9.27 21.21
N ALA A 198 8.84 -10.43 20.74
CA ALA A 198 7.43 -10.71 20.47
C ALA A 198 6.57 -10.60 21.73
N GLN A 199 7.04 -11.10 22.88
CA GLN A 199 6.38 -10.98 24.16
C GLN A 199 6.24 -9.52 24.59
N MET A 200 7.31 -8.74 24.50
CA MET A 200 7.32 -7.33 24.90
C MET A 200 6.38 -6.50 24.02
N VAL A 201 6.45 -6.66 22.71
CA VAL A 201 5.58 -5.94 21.77
C VAL A 201 4.10 -6.30 22.01
N ARG A 202 3.80 -7.57 22.27
CA ARG A 202 2.44 -7.99 22.63
C ARG A 202 1.96 -7.31 23.90
N SER A 203 2.79 -7.27 24.95
CA SER A 203 2.45 -6.60 26.22
C SER A 203 2.20 -5.12 26.02
N ILE A 204 3.04 -4.44 25.22
CA ILE A 204 2.86 -3.02 24.89
C ILE A 204 1.57 -2.79 24.09
N ARG A 205 1.21 -3.65 23.13
CA ARG A 205 -0.05 -3.53 22.37
C ARG A 205 -1.31 -3.73 23.22
N GLN A 206 -1.21 -4.38 24.35
CA GLN A 206 -2.34 -4.53 25.29
C GLN A 206 -2.62 -3.26 26.11
N LEU A 207 -1.70 -2.29 26.09
CA LEU A 207 -1.90 -1.01 26.74
C LEU A 207 -2.83 -0.13 25.90
N GLU A 208 -3.59 0.76 26.56
CA GLU A 208 -4.39 1.78 25.87
C GLU A 208 -3.47 2.88 25.34
N LEU A 209 -2.89 2.70 24.19
CA LEU A 209 -1.99 3.62 23.52
C LEU A 209 -2.72 4.42 22.44
N LYS A 210 -2.22 5.63 22.17
CA LYS A 210 -2.67 6.41 21.02
C LYS A 210 -2.33 5.68 19.72
N LYS A 211 -1.15 5.04 19.67
CA LYS A 211 -0.70 4.25 18.54
C LYS A 211 0.08 3.04 19.02
N ALA A 212 -0.46 1.85 18.78
CA ALA A 212 0.24 0.60 19.04
C ALA A 212 1.44 0.42 18.07
N PRO A 213 2.53 -0.23 18.51
CA PRO A 213 3.68 -0.49 17.66
C PRO A 213 3.32 -1.43 16.50
N SER A 214 3.76 -1.07 15.29
CA SER A 214 3.59 -1.85 14.07
C SER A 214 4.64 -2.95 13.96
N ILE A 215 4.45 -3.87 13.01
CA ILE A 215 5.46 -4.90 12.68
C ILE A 215 6.76 -4.25 12.19
N SER A 216 6.69 -3.16 11.43
CA SER A 216 7.89 -2.45 10.96
C SER A 216 8.71 -1.90 12.12
N GLU A 217 8.05 -1.29 13.10
CA GLU A 217 8.71 -0.78 14.32
C GLU A 217 9.30 -1.93 15.16
N THR A 218 8.64 -3.09 15.21
CA THR A 218 9.20 -4.30 15.84
C THR A 218 10.49 -4.77 15.15
N ILE A 219 10.49 -4.81 13.81
CA ILE A 219 11.66 -5.20 13.01
C ILE A 219 12.82 -4.22 13.21
N ASP A 220 12.53 -2.92 13.19
CA ASP A 220 13.54 -1.88 13.39
C ASP A 220 14.12 -1.93 14.81
N TRP A 221 13.27 -2.23 15.79
CA TRP A 221 13.72 -2.45 17.16
C TRP A 221 14.65 -3.67 17.28
N ALA A 222 14.27 -4.78 16.65
CA ALA A 222 15.10 -5.99 16.61
C ALA A 222 16.49 -5.71 16.00
N ARG A 223 16.56 -4.98 14.89
CA ARG A 223 17.82 -4.54 14.27
C ARG A 223 18.64 -3.66 15.20
N THR A 224 17.99 -2.71 15.87
CA THR A 224 18.67 -1.81 16.80
C THR A 224 19.27 -2.56 17.98
N LEU A 225 18.54 -3.53 18.55
CA LEU A 225 19.06 -4.36 19.63
C LEU A 225 20.35 -5.11 19.22
N LEU A 226 20.40 -5.62 17.99
CA LEU A 226 21.63 -6.23 17.45
C LEU A 226 22.77 -5.22 17.31
N HIS A 227 22.49 -4.02 16.79
CA HIS A 227 23.52 -2.96 16.70
C HIS A 227 24.04 -2.50 18.06
N LEU A 228 23.22 -2.59 19.11
CA LEU A 228 23.61 -2.35 20.49
C LEU A 228 24.24 -3.59 21.17
N GLU A 229 24.49 -4.65 20.40
CA GLU A 229 25.05 -5.95 20.87
C GLU A 229 24.24 -6.59 22.00
N ARG A 230 22.92 -6.29 22.06
CA ARG A 230 22.02 -6.86 23.07
C ARG A 230 21.50 -8.22 22.61
N ARG A 231 21.75 -9.23 23.44
CA ARG A 231 21.28 -10.62 23.21
C ARG A 231 20.06 -10.98 24.05
N THR A 232 19.73 -10.16 25.05
CA THR A 232 18.58 -10.31 25.93
C THR A 232 17.95 -8.95 26.22
N LEU A 233 16.67 -8.94 26.53
CA LEU A 233 15.93 -7.74 26.92
C LEU A 233 15.94 -7.63 28.44
N ASP A 234 16.81 -6.78 28.98
CA ASP A 234 16.69 -6.31 30.35
C ASP A 234 15.83 -5.02 30.41
N PRO A 235 15.30 -4.68 31.58
CA PRO A 235 14.44 -3.52 31.74
C PRO A 235 15.08 -2.18 31.37
N ALA A 236 16.37 -2.02 31.56
CA ALA A 236 17.10 -0.80 31.18
C ALA A 236 17.17 -0.68 29.65
N THR A 237 17.53 -1.76 28.96
CA THR A 237 17.54 -1.81 27.50
C THR A 237 16.17 -1.50 26.91
N VAL A 238 15.09 -2.03 27.49
CA VAL A 238 13.71 -1.72 27.06
C VAL A 238 13.42 -0.24 27.23
N ASP A 239 13.71 0.34 28.41
CA ASP A 239 13.45 1.75 28.69
C ASP A 239 14.20 2.69 27.76
N ASP A 240 15.48 2.43 27.53
CA ASP A 240 16.33 3.20 26.63
C ASP A 240 15.88 3.17 25.16
N THR A 241 15.21 2.08 24.74
CA THR A 241 14.85 1.84 23.35
C THR A 241 13.35 1.95 23.05
N LEU A 242 12.48 2.24 24.03
CA LEU A 242 11.03 2.39 23.84
C LEU A 242 10.64 3.40 22.76
N HIS A 243 11.43 4.45 22.54
CA HIS A 243 11.21 5.46 21.52
C HIS A 243 11.27 4.92 20.09
N LEU A 244 11.83 3.73 19.89
CA LEU A 244 11.81 3.04 18.60
C LEU A 244 10.44 2.41 18.30
N LEU A 245 9.80 1.86 19.33
CA LEU A 245 8.47 1.24 19.23
C LEU A 245 7.33 2.27 19.31
N LEU A 246 7.49 3.29 20.17
CA LEU A 246 6.45 4.27 20.48
C LEU A 246 6.85 5.66 20.01
N LYS A 247 5.95 6.34 19.30
CA LYS A 247 6.21 7.64 18.66
C LYS A 247 5.52 8.82 19.37
N HIS A 248 4.85 8.55 20.50
CA HIS A 248 4.20 9.57 21.31
C HIS A 248 4.72 9.52 22.74
N GLU A 249 5.12 10.66 23.28
CA GLU A 249 5.67 10.79 24.64
C GLU A 249 4.72 10.20 25.69
N ARG A 250 3.41 10.46 25.55
CA ARG A 250 2.38 9.93 26.45
C ARG A 250 2.36 8.40 26.46
N ASP A 251 2.53 7.77 25.30
CA ASP A 251 2.55 6.32 25.16
C ASP A 251 3.81 5.73 25.79
N ILE A 252 4.97 6.42 25.64
CA ILE A 252 6.24 6.02 26.26
C ILE A 252 6.10 6.06 27.79
N GLN A 253 5.59 7.17 28.35
CA GLN A 253 5.40 7.30 29.79
C GLN A 253 4.44 6.25 30.35
N ARG A 254 3.35 5.94 29.60
CA ARG A 254 2.41 4.90 30.00
C ARG A 254 3.07 3.51 30.01
N ALA A 255 3.81 3.18 28.95
CA ALA A 255 4.54 1.92 28.87
C ALA A 255 5.57 1.78 30.01
N ARG A 256 6.32 2.84 30.34
CA ARG A 256 7.25 2.88 31.48
C ARG A 256 6.56 2.61 32.81
N ALA A 257 5.42 3.24 33.04
CA ALA A 257 4.66 3.08 34.28
C ALA A 257 4.15 1.64 34.46
N GLU A 258 3.64 1.02 33.39
CA GLU A 258 3.09 -0.34 33.46
C GLU A 258 4.21 -1.42 33.49
N LEU A 259 5.26 -1.25 32.72
CA LEU A 259 6.42 -2.17 32.74
C LEU A 259 7.21 -2.05 34.06
N GLY A 260 7.21 -0.88 34.69
CA GLY A 260 7.80 -0.67 36.03
C GLY A 260 6.98 -1.29 37.17
N ARG A 261 5.66 -1.47 37.00
CA ARG A 261 4.78 -2.13 38.00
C ARG A 261 4.84 -3.66 37.91
N ALA A 262 5.28 -4.21 36.83
CA ALA A 262 5.44 -5.65 36.62
C ALA A 262 6.72 -6.23 37.24
N ARG A 263 7.47 -5.39 37.96
CA ARG A 263 8.61 -5.73 38.83
C ARG A 263 8.12 -5.95 40.23
#